data_3428662218c85226d19cda5c2b49bbe9
#
_entry.id   3428662218c85226d19cda5c2b49bbe9
#
_cell.length_a   1.000
_cell.length_b   1.000
_cell.length_c   1.000
_cell.angle_alpha   90.00
_cell.angle_beta   90.00
_cell.angle_gamma   90.00
#
_symmetry.space_group_name_H-M   'P 1'
#
loop_
_entity.id
_entity.type
_entity.pdbx_description
1 polymer ?
#
loop_
_entity_poly.entity_id
_entity_poly.type
_entity_poly.pdbx_seq_one_letter_code
_entity_poly.pdbx_strand_id
1 'polypeptide(L)'
;MVAFVAVMAGLANVFGLVAIPVGLTSIHFMQLPIILTGLAVGSIPGASVGLLGSLVMAFMLPTANPYIILGNAILGSFTGFFYSRIKNWKVRPVIPQLASVIAAYLIQAPYVYVTDVYLVSMHPAVVQAILLKLLGEDLISLFISHIIMFRVDIAAKVR
;
A
#
# COMPACT_ATOMS: atom_id res chain seq x y z
N MET A 1 -8.84 17.71 -1.47
CA MET A 1 -9.00 16.26 -1.30
C MET A 1 -8.91 15.49 -2.63
N VAL A 2 -9.84 15.70 -3.58
CA VAL A 2 -9.88 14.96 -4.86
C VAL A 2 -8.58 15.07 -5.66
N ALA A 3 -8.06 16.28 -5.85
CA ALA A 3 -6.79 16.51 -6.56
C ALA A 3 -5.60 15.76 -5.91
N PHE A 4 -5.53 15.75 -4.58
CA PHE A 4 -4.49 15.02 -3.87
C PHE A 4 -4.58 13.50 -4.14
N VAL A 5 -5.79 12.92 -4.05
CA VAL A 5 -6.02 11.49 -4.35
C VAL A 5 -5.64 11.17 -5.80
N ALA A 6 -6.02 12.04 -6.76
CA ALA A 6 -5.67 11.85 -8.17
C ALA A 6 -4.15 11.86 -8.40
N VAL A 7 -3.43 12.81 -7.81
CA VAL A 7 -1.96 12.88 -7.90
C VAL A 7 -1.32 11.64 -7.27
N MET A 8 -1.75 11.24 -6.08
CA MET A 8 -1.20 10.06 -5.40
C MET A 8 -1.50 8.76 -6.15
N ALA A 9 -2.69 8.63 -6.76
CA ALA A 9 -3.02 7.50 -7.62
C ALA A 9 -2.17 7.47 -8.89
N GLY A 10 -1.93 8.62 -9.51
CA GLY A 10 -1.01 8.76 -10.63
C GLY A 10 0.42 8.33 -10.27
N LEU A 11 0.93 8.80 -9.13
CA LEU A 11 2.25 8.39 -8.61
C LEU A 11 2.32 6.89 -8.32
N ALA A 12 1.27 6.30 -7.75
CA ALA A 12 1.22 4.87 -7.48
C ALA A 12 1.29 4.05 -8.77
N ASN A 13 0.58 4.45 -9.83
CA ASN A 13 0.67 3.81 -11.15
C ASN A 13 2.09 3.93 -11.74
N VAL A 14 2.72 5.10 -11.69
CA VAL A 14 4.10 5.30 -12.18
C VAL A 14 5.07 4.43 -11.39
N PHE A 15 4.98 4.43 -10.07
CA PHE A 15 5.86 3.62 -9.21
C PHE A 15 5.62 2.12 -9.34
N GLY A 16 4.42 1.70 -9.74
CA GLY A 16 4.11 0.31 -10.08
C GLY A 16 4.76 -0.15 -11.38
N LEU A 17 4.94 0.75 -12.36
CA LEU A 17 5.60 0.45 -13.63
C LEU A 17 7.13 0.39 -13.49
N VAL A 18 7.71 1.14 -12.55
CA VAL A 18 9.15 1.12 -12.28
C VAL A 18 9.46 -0.03 -11.33
N ALA A 19 9.71 -1.20 -11.90
CA ALA A 19 9.99 -2.42 -11.17
C ALA A 19 11.48 -2.75 -11.20
N ILE A 20 12.07 -3.00 -10.03
CA ILE A 20 13.44 -3.46 -9.88
C ILE A 20 13.42 -4.98 -9.74
N PRO A 21 13.95 -5.75 -10.71
CA PRO A 21 13.93 -7.20 -10.64
C PRO A 21 14.81 -7.72 -9.49
N VAL A 22 14.25 -8.58 -8.64
CA VAL A 22 14.95 -9.21 -7.52
C VAL A 22 14.59 -10.70 -7.49
N GLY A 23 15.45 -11.53 -8.02
CA GLY A 23 15.23 -12.97 -8.11
C GLY A 23 13.96 -13.33 -8.91
N LEU A 24 13.04 -14.04 -8.28
CA LEU A 24 11.76 -14.47 -8.90
C LEU A 24 10.67 -13.40 -8.88
N THR A 25 10.91 -12.25 -8.26
CA THR A 25 9.93 -11.16 -8.13
C THR A 25 10.57 -9.83 -8.50
N SER A 26 9.78 -8.77 -8.56
CA SER A 26 10.29 -7.40 -8.71
C SER A 26 9.77 -6.52 -7.58
N ILE A 27 10.63 -5.62 -7.11
CA ILE A 27 10.29 -4.61 -6.10
C ILE A 27 9.81 -3.35 -6.82
N HIS A 28 8.73 -2.76 -6.32
CA HIS A 28 8.21 -1.49 -6.80
C HIS A 28 7.71 -0.64 -5.62
N PHE A 29 7.63 0.67 -5.80
CA PHE A 29 7.26 1.59 -4.72
C PHE A 29 5.79 2.03 -4.78
N MET A 30 4.92 1.27 -5.42
CA MET A 30 3.49 1.56 -5.54
C MET A 30 2.80 1.73 -4.18
N GLN A 31 3.24 0.98 -3.17
CA GLN A 31 2.71 1.05 -1.81
C GLN A 31 2.97 2.39 -1.12
N LEU A 32 4.02 3.13 -1.53
CA LEU A 32 4.38 4.39 -0.89
C LEU A 32 3.25 5.44 -0.96
N PRO A 33 2.68 5.81 -2.12
CA PRO A 33 1.56 6.75 -2.18
C PRO A 33 0.31 6.23 -1.46
N ILE A 34 0.06 4.92 -1.48
CA ILE A 34 -1.10 4.28 -0.85
C ILE A 34 -1.00 4.40 0.68
N ILE A 35 0.12 3.97 1.26
CA ILE A 35 0.37 4.02 2.71
C ILE A 35 0.42 5.47 3.19
N LEU A 36 1.15 6.35 2.48
CA LEU A 36 1.24 7.77 2.82
C LEU A 36 -0.14 8.42 2.86
N THR A 37 -0.99 8.14 1.87
CA THR A 37 -2.36 8.69 1.85
C THR A 37 -3.22 8.12 2.98
N GLY A 38 -3.15 6.83 3.24
CA GLY A 38 -3.85 6.20 4.36
C GLY A 38 -3.47 6.84 5.71
N LEU A 39 -2.17 7.01 5.96
CA LEU A 39 -1.65 7.62 7.19
C LEU A 39 -2.00 9.12 7.30
N ALA A 40 -1.82 9.90 6.23
CA ALA A 40 -1.96 11.35 6.29
C ALA A 40 -3.41 11.81 6.20
N VAL A 41 -4.24 11.15 5.40
CA VAL A 41 -5.60 11.64 5.06
C VAL A 41 -6.70 10.72 5.57
N GLY A 42 -6.44 9.41 5.64
CA GLY A 42 -7.38 8.46 6.25
C GLY A 42 -7.81 7.32 5.32
N SER A 43 -8.76 6.53 5.81
CA SER A 43 -9.18 5.25 5.24
C SER A 43 -9.74 5.36 3.80
N ILE A 44 -10.72 6.24 3.57
CA ILE A 44 -11.36 6.37 2.25
C ILE A 44 -10.39 6.88 1.19
N PRO A 45 -9.61 7.96 1.41
CA PRO A 45 -8.59 8.38 0.46
C PRO A 45 -7.52 7.32 0.21
N GLY A 46 -7.06 6.61 1.26
CA GLY A 46 -6.11 5.51 1.13
C GLY A 46 -6.65 4.38 0.25
N ALA A 47 -7.91 3.97 0.46
CA ALA A 47 -8.59 2.99 -0.38
C ALA A 47 -8.70 3.46 -1.85
N SER A 48 -9.06 4.73 -2.05
CA SER A 48 -9.20 5.31 -3.40
C SER A 48 -7.87 5.33 -4.15
N VAL A 49 -6.77 5.69 -3.47
CA VAL A 49 -5.42 5.63 -4.07
C VAL A 49 -5.03 4.19 -4.36
N GLY A 50 -5.34 3.24 -3.47
CA GLY A 50 -5.09 1.81 -3.69
C GLY A 50 -5.84 1.27 -4.91
N LEU A 51 -7.13 1.60 -5.06
CA LEU A 51 -7.93 1.21 -6.22
C LEU A 51 -7.39 1.83 -7.51
N LEU A 52 -7.33 3.14 -7.58
CA LEU A 52 -6.99 3.88 -8.81
C LEU A 52 -5.50 3.75 -9.16
N GLY A 53 -4.63 3.69 -8.15
CA GLY A 53 -3.18 3.60 -8.30
C GLY A 53 -2.68 2.22 -8.74
N SER A 54 -3.54 1.19 -8.76
CA SER A 54 -3.19 -0.16 -9.21
C SER A 54 -3.72 -0.52 -10.59
N LEU A 55 -4.52 0.37 -11.21
CA LEU A 55 -5.20 0.06 -12.47
C LEU A 55 -4.23 -0.26 -13.61
N VAL A 56 -3.19 0.56 -13.77
CA VAL A 56 -2.22 0.35 -14.87
C VAL A 56 -1.49 -0.98 -14.69
N MET A 57 -1.06 -1.29 -13.45
CA MET A 57 -0.38 -2.55 -13.16
C MET A 57 -1.29 -3.76 -13.40
N ALA A 58 -2.57 -3.66 -13.01
CA ALA A 58 -3.54 -4.74 -13.15
C ALA A 58 -3.88 -5.10 -14.61
N PHE A 59 -3.81 -4.13 -15.53
CA PHE A 59 -4.24 -4.33 -16.91
C PHE A 59 -3.11 -4.28 -17.96
N MET A 60 -1.98 -3.66 -17.65
CA MET A 60 -0.90 -3.45 -18.61
C MET A 60 0.28 -4.42 -18.46
N LEU A 61 0.50 -4.98 -17.27
CA LEU A 61 1.59 -5.93 -17.07
C LEU A 61 1.09 -7.37 -17.27
N PRO A 62 1.76 -8.18 -18.10
CA PRO A 62 1.34 -9.56 -18.40
C PRO A 62 1.28 -10.48 -17.16
N THR A 63 2.03 -10.15 -16.12
CA THR A 63 2.13 -10.93 -14.88
C THR A 63 1.23 -10.37 -13.77
N ALA A 64 0.54 -9.25 -14.01
CA ALA A 64 -0.31 -8.66 -13.01
C ALA A 64 -1.68 -9.33 -13.00
N ASN A 65 -2.19 -9.56 -11.82
CA ASN A 65 -3.52 -10.08 -11.64
C ASN A 65 -4.49 -8.94 -11.25
N PRO A 66 -5.74 -8.93 -11.74
CA PRO A 66 -6.68 -7.84 -11.46
C PRO A 66 -7.05 -7.74 -9.97
N TYR A 67 -6.83 -8.78 -9.19
CA TYR A 67 -7.12 -8.81 -7.75
C TYR A 67 -6.19 -7.90 -6.94
N ILE A 68 -5.04 -7.50 -7.52
CA ILE A 68 -4.12 -6.53 -6.88
C ILE A 68 -4.81 -5.20 -6.56
N ILE A 69 -5.81 -4.80 -7.36
CA ILE A 69 -6.57 -3.58 -7.16
C ILE A 69 -7.26 -3.59 -5.79
N LEU A 70 -7.97 -4.67 -5.48
CA LEU A 70 -8.64 -4.82 -4.18
C LEU A 70 -7.64 -5.03 -3.04
N GLY A 71 -6.56 -5.77 -3.27
CA GLY A 71 -5.50 -5.94 -2.29
C GLY A 71 -4.90 -4.61 -1.84
N ASN A 72 -4.62 -3.71 -2.77
CA ASN A 72 -4.08 -2.38 -2.48
C ASN A 72 -5.12 -1.43 -1.88
N ALA A 73 -6.39 -1.58 -2.24
CA ALA A 73 -7.48 -0.86 -1.58
C ALA A 73 -7.63 -1.28 -0.11
N ILE A 74 -7.50 -2.57 0.19
CA ILE A 74 -7.48 -3.12 1.55
C ILE A 74 -6.31 -2.50 2.32
N LEU A 75 -5.09 -2.54 1.78
CA LEU A 75 -3.91 -1.95 2.42
C LEU A 75 -4.13 -0.48 2.77
N GLY A 76 -4.52 0.35 1.80
CA GLY A 76 -4.72 1.78 2.00
C GLY A 76 -5.85 2.11 2.98
N SER A 77 -6.98 1.38 2.87
CA SER A 77 -8.13 1.54 3.75
C SER A 77 -7.80 1.22 5.20
N PHE A 78 -7.26 0.03 5.45
CA PHE A 78 -6.99 -0.42 6.82
C PHE A 78 -5.80 0.30 7.45
N THR A 79 -4.79 0.71 6.68
CA THR A 79 -3.73 1.61 7.17
C THR A 79 -4.34 2.89 7.75
N GLY A 80 -5.22 3.56 7.00
CA GLY A 80 -5.89 4.77 7.47
C GLY A 80 -6.85 4.52 8.63
N PHE A 81 -7.58 3.41 8.59
CA PHE A 81 -8.53 3.04 9.63
C PHE A 81 -7.81 2.81 10.98
N PHE A 82 -6.80 1.97 11.02
CA PHE A 82 -6.08 1.68 12.25
C PHE A 82 -5.34 2.91 12.75
N TYR A 83 -4.64 3.63 11.87
CA TYR A 83 -3.92 4.81 12.26
C TYR A 83 -4.83 5.88 12.89
N SER A 84 -6.02 6.10 12.36
CA SER A 84 -6.97 7.05 12.93
C SER A 84 -7.38 6.72 14.38
N ARG A 85 -7.34 5.45 14.76
CA ARG A 85 -7.69 4.96 16.11
C ARG A 85 -6.54 5.06 17.10
N ILE A 86 -5.30 4.90 16.64
CA ILE A 86 -4.13 4.76 17.52
C ILE A 86 -3.13 5.92 17.44
N LYS A 87 -3.32 6.87 16.51
CA LYS A 87 -2.40 8.02 16.31
C LYS A 87 -2.18 8.89 17.56
N ASN A 88 -3.15 8.89 18.49
CA ASN A 88 -3.09 9.67 19.73
C ASN A 88 -2.39 8.92 20.88
N TRP A 89 -1.83 7.74 20.65
CA TRP A 89 -1.06 7.05 21.67
C TRP A 89 0.13 7.91 22.11
N LYS A 90 0.37 7.92 23.43
CA LYS A 90 1.50 8.67 24.04
C LYS A 90 2.84 7.94 23.83
N VAL A 91 3.17 7.64 22.58
CA VAL A 91 4.39 6.93 22.16
C VAL A 91 5.03 7.66 20.98
N ARG A 92 6.23 7.24 20.58
CA ARG A 92 6.90 7.81 19.39
C ARG A 92 5.99 7.68 18.15
N PRO A 93 5.86 8.73 17.32
CA PRO A 93 4.91 8.76 16.20
C PRO A 93 5.05 7.61 15.19
N VAL A 94 6.25 7.04 15.06
CA VAL A 94 6.51 5.90 14.18
C VAL A 94 5.82 4.62 14.65
N ILE A 95 5.59 4.45 15.98
CA ILE A 95 4.99 3.23 16.53
C ILE A 95 3.54 3.04 16.08
N PRO A 96 2.61 4.02 16.21
CA PRO A 96 1.26 3.85 15.69
C PRO A 96 1.22 3.73 14.16
N GLN A 97 2.14 4.36 13.41
CA GLN A 97 2.23 4.17 11.97
C GLN A 97 2.61 2.73 11.62
N LEU A 98 3.67 2.20 12.26
CA LEU A 98 4.12 0.81 12.09
C LEU A 98 3.00 -0.19 12.44
N ALA A 99 2.37 -0.02 13.60
CA ALA A 99 1.28 -0.90 14.03
C ALA A 99 0.12 -0.89 13.03
N SER A 100 -0.21 0.28 12.45
CA SER A 100 -1.29 0.41 11.46
C SER A 100 -0.97 -0.30 10.16
N VAL A 101 0.26 -0.14 9.64
CA VAL A 101 0.68 -0.78 8.39
C VAL A 101 0.78 -2.30 8.57
N ILE A 102 1.35 -2.78 9.67
CA ILE A 102 1.41 -4.22 9.97
C ILE A 102 0.00 -4.81 10.10
N ALA A 103 -0.91 -4.14 10.81
CA ALA A 103 -2.30 -4.61 10.93
C ALA A 103 -3.02 -4.63 9.57
N ALA A 104 -2.80 -3.64 8.72
CA ALA A 104 -3.35 -3.61 7.37
C ALA A 104 -2.78 -4.74 6.49
N TYR A 105 -1.46 -4.98 6.54
CA TYR A 105 -0.81 -6.10 5.87
C TYR A 105 -1.37 -7.45 6.32
N LEU A 106 -1.59 -7.66 7.61
CA LEU A 106 -2.16 -8.91 8.14
C LEU A 106 -3.58 -9.20 7.62
N ILE A 107 -4.32 -8.17 7.19
CA ILE A 107 -5.62 -8.34 6.53
C ILE A 107 -5.43 -8.53 5.01
N GLN A 108 -4.48 -7.82 4.40
CA GLN A 108 -4.19 -7.93 2.98
C GLN A 108 -3.58 -9.29 2.62
N ALA A 109 -2.66 -9.81 3.44
CA ALA A 109 -1.90 -11.02 3.13
C ALA A 109 -2.78 -12.27 2.91
N PRO A 110 -3.78 -12.58 3.75
CA PRO A 110 -4.72 -13.68 3.48
C PRO A 110 -5.50 -13.48 2.19
N TYR A 111 -5.93 -12.24 1.89
CA TYR A 111 -6.62 -11.92 0.65
C TYR A 111 -5.73 -12.23 -0.57
N VAL A 112 -4.48 -11.73 -0.58
CA VAL A 112 -3.51 -11.99 -1.66
C VAL A 112 -3.23 -13.49 -1.78
N TYR A 113 -3.03 -14.19 -0.65
CA TYR A 113 -2.80 -15.63 -0.68
C TYR A 113 -3.96 -16.39 -1.35
N VAL A 114 -5.19 -16.10 -0.95
CA VAL A 114 -6.37 -16.78 -1.50
C VAL A 114 -6.56 -16.45 -2.98
N THR A 115 -6.44 -15.19 -3.38
CA THR A 115 -6.62 -14.80 -4.78
C THR A 115 -5.53 -15.37 -5.67
N ASP A 116 -4.28 -15.30 -5.27
CA ASP A 116 -3.16 -15.72 -6.11
C ASP A 116 -3.07 -17.26 -6.22
N VAL A 117 -3.31 -17.99 -5.13
CA VAL A 117 -3.29 -19.46 -5.17
C VAL A 117 -4.51 -20.03 -5.89
N TYR A 118 -5.72 -19.58 -5.53
CA TYR A 118 -6.94 -20.25 -5.99
C TYR A 118 -7.57 -19.63 -7.23
N LEU A 119 -7.42 -18.32 -7.46
CA LEU A 119 -8.04 -17.65 -8.62
C LEU A 119 -7.03 -17.45 -9.76
N VAL A 120 -5.76 -17.18 -9.43
CA VAL A 120 -4.70 -17.03 -10.43
C VAL A 120 -3.95 -18.34 -10.67
N SER A 121 -4.15 -19.34 -9.81
CA SER A 121 -3.50 -20.67 -9.88
C SER A 121 -1.96 -20.61 -9.77
N MET A 122 -1.45 -19.66 -8.97
CA MET A 122 -0.02 -19.58 -8.70
C MET A 122 0.43 -20.68 -7.71
N HIS A 123 1.66 -21.14 -7.86
CA HIS A 123 2.22 -22.08 -6.92
C HIS A 123 2.38 -21.45 -5.52
N PRO A 124 1.94 -22.13 -4.43
CA PRO A 124 1.96 -21.56 -3.08
C PRO A 124 3.32 -20.99 -2.62
N ALA A 125 4.43 -21.65 -3.01
CA ALA A 125 5.76 -21.15 -2.65
C ALA A 125 6.10 -19.81 -3.33
N VAL A 126 5.59 -19.56 -4.54
CA VAL A 126 5.74 -18.27 -5.23
C VAL A 126 4.93 -17.20 -4.50
N VAL A 127 3.71 -17.54 -4.10
CA VAL A 127 2.85 -16.59 -3.36
C VAL A 127 3.45 -16.24 -2.00
N GLN A 128 4.07 -17.20 -1.30
CA GLN A 128 4.80 -16.91 -0.06
C GLN A 128 5.96 -15.92 -0.30
N ALA A 129 6.72 -16.08 -1.39
CA ALA A 129 7.77 -15.14 -1.75
C ALA A 129 7.19 -13.73 -2.07
N ILE A 130 6.03 -13.66 -2.75
CA ILE A 130 5.32 -12.41 -3.00
C ILE A 130 4.89 -11.74 -1.69
N LEU A 131 4.35 -12.49 -0.73
CA LEU A 131 3.93 -11.95 0.56
C LEU A 131 5.11 -11.39 1.36
N LEU A 132 6.24 -12.09 1.40
CA LEU A 132 7.45 -11.58 2.05
C LEU A 132 7.98 -10.30 1.38
N LYS A 133 7.95 -10.27 0.05
CA LYS A 133 8.29 -9.08 -0.73
C LYS A 133 7.37 -7.91 -0.40
N LEU A 134 6.04 -8.12 -0.39
CA LEU A 134 5.05 -7.09 -0.07
C LEU A 134 5.29 -6.50 1.33
N LEU A 135 5.56 -7.35 2.32
CA LEU A 135 5.90 -6.86 3.67
C LEU A 135 7.13 -5.94 3.64
N GLY A 136 8.16 -6.32 2.89
CA GLY A 136 9.36 -5.49 2.72
C GLY A 136 9.05 -4.14 2.05
N GLU A 137 8.26 -4.14 0.99
CA GLU A 137 7.81 -2.93 0.29
C GLU A 137 6.98 -2.02 1.20
N ASP A 138 6.08 -2.59 2.00
CA ASP A 138 5.26 -1.86 2.95
C ASP A 138 6.10 -1.20 4.05
N LEU A 139 7.10 -1.90 4.59
CA LEU A 139 8.00 -1.35 5.61
C LEU A 139 8.89 -0.23 5.06
N ILE A 140 9.44 -0.38 3.86
CA ILE A 140 10.22 0.68 3.19
C ILE A 140 9.31 1.89 2.93
N SER A 141 8.12 1.66 2.39
CA SER A 141 7.13 2.69 2.11
C SER A 141 6.68 3.43 3.37
N LEU A 142 6.50 2.71 4.48
CA LEU A 142 6.23 3.28 5.79
C LEU A 142 7.35 4.20 6.25
N PHE A 143 8.60 3.74 6.16
CA PHE A 143 9.75 4.54 6.59
C PHE A 143 9.85 5.86 5.81
N ILE A 144 9.71 5.80 4.49
CA ILE A 144 9.69 7.00 3.63
C ILE A 144 8.50 7.89 3.97
N SER A 145 7.30 7.31 4.15
CA SER A 145 6.09 8.04 4.55
C SER A 145 6.26 8.75 5.89
N HIS A 146 6.92 8.10 6.86
CA HIS A 146 7.23 8.71 8.15
C HIS A 146 8.10 9.97 7.99
N ILE A 147 9.16 9.90 7.20
CA ILE A 147 10.04 11.04 6.92
C ILE A 147 9.25 12.18 6.26
N ILE A 148 8.42 11.86 5.26
CA ILE A 148 7.60 12.86 4.55
C ILE A 148 6.62 13.53 5.52
N MET A 149 5.90 12.75 6.32
CA MET A 149 4.93 13.27 7.28
C MET A 149 5.58 14.12 8.38
N PHE A 150 6.81 13.76 8.78
CA PHE A 150 7.56 14.54 9.77
C PHE A 150 8.03 15.90 9.21
N ARG A 151 8.33 15.98 7.91
CA ARG A 151 8.81 17.20 7.25
C ARG A 151 7.69 18.07 6.69
N VAL A 152 6.55 17.48 6.34
CA VAL A 152 5.44 18.15 5.66
C VAL A 152 4.13 17.81 6.39
N ASP A 153 3.46 18.81 6.93
CA ASP A 153 2.11 18.62 7.48
C ASP A 153 1.08 18.50 6.34
N ILE A 154 1.00 17.30 5.77
CA ILE A 154 0.11 16.98 4.66
C ILE A 154 -1.35 17.11 5.10
N ALA A 155 -1.68 16.70 6.32
CA ALA A 155 -3.06 16.72 6.83
C ALA A 155 -3.63 18.14 6.90
N ALA A 156 -2.81 19.13 7.22
CA ALA A 156 -3.22 20.53 7.24
C ALA A 156 -3.41 21.14 5.84
N LYS A 157 -2.70 20.62 4.83
CA LYS A 157 -2.71 21.16 3.46
C LYS A 157 -3.80 20.55 2.56
N VAL A 158 -4.40 19.45 2.93
CA VAL A 158 -5.36 18.68 2.09
C VAL A 158 -6.81 18.89 2.55
N ARG A 159 -7.04 19.55 3.70
CA ARG A 159 -8.35 20.02 4.16
C ARG A 159 -8.73 21.31 3.42
#